data_654ff7baf9138a7475a3601c026c088f
#
_entry.id   654ff7baf9138a7475a3601c026c088f
#
_cell.length_a   1.000
_cell.length_b   1.000
_cell.length_c   1.000
_cell.angle_alpha   90.00
_cell.angle_beta   90.00
_cell.angle_gamma   90.00
#
_symmetry.space_group_name_H-M   'P 1'
#
loop_
_entity.id
_entity.type
_entity.pdbx_description
1 polymer ?
#
loop_
_entity_poly.entity_id
_entity_poly.type
_entity_poly.pdbx_seq_one_letter_code
_entity_poly.pdbx_strand_id
1 'polypeptide(L)'
;DLIHRLPDKWQKEEVLTPLIYAGALDGLGYNRAEMIESLPNLLSGIELLATLPGLSGDPSLQSSISHRQEYPLTTRLAKENELLGVYLSGHPVSQYRQLASRLRAGRVADLRPNQRVTLILFINRVKVIHTKKDHRPMAFISGSDESGLLDVTVFPQQYQQFQELLERNQILVITGKTEERAGHGLQVV
;
A
#
# COMPACT_ATOMS: atom_id res chain seq x y z
N ASP A 1 -13.45 15.22 20.57
CA ASP A 1 -14.61 15.90 19.97
C ASP A 1 -15.26 15.08 18.84
N LEU A 2 -14.51 14.47 17.89
CA LEU A 2 -15.09 13.68 16.80
C LEU A 2 -15.98 12.54 17.32
N ILE A 3 -15.47 11.71 18.23
CA ILE A 3 -16.18 10.52 18.72
C ILE A 3 -17.48 10.91 19.42
N HIS A 4 -17.49 11.98 20.22
CA HIS A 4 -18.71 12.49 20.86
C HIS A 4 -19.79 12.95 19.91
N ARG A 5 -19.42 13.33 18.67
CA ARG A 5 -20.35 13.77 17.63
C ARG A 5 -20.93 12.63 16.80
N LEU A 6 -20.35 11.42 16.95
CA LEU A 6 -20.87 10.24 16.28
C LEU A 6 -22.08 9.68 17.05
N PRO A 7 -23.08 9.14 16.36
CA PRO A 7 -24.13 8.32 17.00
C PRO A 7 -23.53 7.14 17.76
N ASP A 8 -24.14 6.74 18.89
CA ASP A 8 -23.64 5.68 19.79
C ASP A 8 -23.30 4.37 19.06
N LYS A 9 -24.10 4.00 18.05
CA LYS A 9 -23.88 2.80 17.22
C LYS A 9 -22.52 2.81 16.49
N TRP A 10 -21.91 3.98 16.29
CA TRP A 10 -20.63 4.18 15.62
C TRP A 10 -19.47 4.38 16.58
N GLN A 11 -19.75 4.61 17.87
CA GLN A 11 -18.76 4.77 18.94
C GLN A 11 -18.26 3.40 19.42
N LYS A 12 -17.76 2.59 18.49
CA LYS A 12 -17.27 1.24 18.76
C LYS A 12 -15.89 1.03 18.17
N GLU A 13 -15.07 0.28 18.86
CA GLU A 13 -13.72 -0.06 18.39
C GLU A 13 -13.75 -0.78 17.04
N GLU A 14 -14.69 -1.72 16.85
CA GLU A 14 -14.90 -2.45 15.59
C GLU A 14 -15.14 -1.55 14.38
N VAL A 15 -15.72 -0.36 14.61
CA VAL A 15 -16.04 0.62 13.56
C VAL A 15 -14.89 1.59 13.35
N LEU A 16 -14.30 2.10 14.44
CA LEU A 16 -13.31 3.17 14.38
C LEU A 16 -11.92 2.64 13.99
N THR A 17 -11.56 1.45 14.43
CA THR A 17 -10.25 0.84 14.09
C THR A 17 -10.01 0.70 12.59
N PRO A 18 -10.93 0.14 11.79
CA PRO A 18 -10.78 0.10 10.33
C PRO A 18 -10.66 1.49 9.70
N LEU A 19 -11.41 2.48 10.19
CA LEU A 19 -11.36 3.86 9.68
C LEU A 19 -10.01 4.52 9.95
N ILE A 20 -9.44 4.29 11.13
CA ILE A 20 -8.10 4.79 11.47
C ILE A 20 -7.05 4.11 10.57
N TYR A 21 -7.06 2.79 10.45
CA TYR A 21 -6.11 2.09 9.58
C TYR A 21 -6.25 2.44 8.11
N ALA A 22 -7.47 2.73 7.65
CA ALA A 22 -7.73 3.22 6.30
C ALA A 22 -7.26 4.67 6.06
N GLY A 23 -6.84 5.40 7.11
CA GLY A 23 -6.40 6.79 7.00
C GLY A 23 -7.53 7.81 6.95
N ALA A 24 -8.77 7.42 7.19
CA ALA A 24 -9.93 8.32 7.15
C ALA A 24 -9.85 9.45 8.20
N LEU A 25 -9.06 9.26 9.25
CA LEU A 25 -8.91 10.20 10.37
C LEU A 25 -7.54 10.92 10.39
N ASP A 26 -6.69 10.75 9.40
CA ASP A 26 -5.34 11.36 9.33
C ASP A 26 -5.37 12.90 9.42
N GLY A 27 -6.49 13.54 9.07
CA GLY A 27 -6.68 15.00 9.16
C GLY A 27 -6.91 15.56 10.58
N LEU A 28 -6.97 14.69 11.60
CA LEU A 28 -7.22 15.11 12.99
C LEU A 28 -5.96 15.60 13.75
N GLY A 29 -4.79 15.56 13.11
CA GLY A 29 -3.52 16.00 13.71
C GLY A 29 -2.83 14.98 14.60
N TYR A 30 -3.33 13.75 14.64
CA TYR A 30 -2.72 12.61 15.32
C TYR A 30 -2.34 11.54 14.31
N ASN A 31 -1.28 10.79 14.59
CA ASN A 31 -0.91 9.67 13.76
C ASN A 31 -1.77 8.43 14.08
N ARG A 32 -1.76 7.44 13.18
CA ARG A 32 -2.64 6.27 13.31
C ARG A 32 -2.30 5.39 14.52
N ALA A 33 -1.02 5.28 14.87
CA ALA A 33 -0.58 4.52 16.04
C ALA A 33 -1.08 5.17 17.34
N GLU A 34 -1.01 6.50 17.44
CA GLU A 34 -1.55 7.27 18.57
C GLU A 34 -3.06 7.06 18.72
N MET A 35 -3.78 7.16 17.60
CA MET A 35 -5.24 6.99 17.59
C MET A 35 -5.67 5.58 18.02
N ILE A 36 -5.02 4.54 17.47
CA ILE A 36 -5.34 3.14 17.81
C ILE A 36 -5.08 2.84 19.29
N GLU A 37 -3.94 3.28 19.81
CA GLU A 37 -3.59 2.99 21.21
C GLU A 37 -4.48 3.72 22.19
N SER A 38 -4.89 4.94 21.85
CA SER A 38 -5.75 5.75 22.72
C SER A 38 -7.23 5.40 22.63
N LEU A 39 -7.65 4.70 21.56
CA LEU A 39 -9.05 4.44 21.25
C LEU A 39 -9.82 3.74 22.37
N PRO A 40 -9.33 2.67 23.02
CA PRO A 40 -10.05 2.01 24.13
C PRO A 40 -10.32 2.95 25.30
N ASN A 41 -9.33 3.76 25.69
CA ASN A 41 -9.45 4.72 26.78
C ASN A 41 -10.43 5.85 26.45
N LEU A 42 -10.42 6.32 25.20
CA LEU A 42 -11.37 7.33 24.71
C LEU A 42 -12.81 6.83 24.73
N LEU A 43 -13.04 5.59 24.31
CA LEU A 43 -14.39 4.99 24.30
C LEU A 43 -14.88 4.75 25.75
N SER A 44 -14.04 4.21 26.62
CA SER A 44 -14.38 4.02 28.04
C SER A 44 -14.69 5.34 28.74
N GLY A 45 -13.95 6.41 28.43
CA GLY A 45 -14.21 7.74 28.96
C GLY A 45 -15.58 8.30 28.53
N ILE A 46 -15.97 8.08 27.28
CA ILE A 46 -17.29 8.50 26.75
C ILE A 46 -18.42 7.73 27.46
N GLU A 47 -18.27 6.41 27.60
CA GLU A 47 -19.25 5.57 28.28
C GLU A 47 -19.42 5.98 29.74
N LEU A 48 -18.33 6.31 30.44
CA LEU A 48 -18.36 6.81 31.82
C LEU A 48 -19.10 8.15 31.90
N LEU A 49 -18.83 9.10 31.02
CA LEU A 49 -19.51 10.41 30.97
C LEU A 49 -20.99 10.28 30.64
N ALA A 50 -21.36 9.31 29.80
CA ALA A 50 -22.77 9.04 29.51
C ALA A 50 -23.55 8.50 30.72
N THR A 51 -22.88 7.73 31.59
CA THR A 51 -23.49 7.17 32.83
C THR A 51 -23.52 8.16 33.99
N LEU A 52 -22.64 9.17 33.98
CA LEU A 52 -22.49 10.16 35.08
C LEU A 52 -22.61 11.60 34.55
N PRO A 53 -23.81 12.07 34.21
CA PRO A 53 -24.01 13.39 33.55
C PRO A 53 -23.49 14.60 34.38
N GLY A 54 -23.26 14.46 35.66
CA GLY A 54 -22.74 15.54 36.53
C GLY A 54 -21.22 15.80 36.37
N LEU A 55 -20.48 14.92 35.66
CA LEU A 55 -19.04 15.05 35.45
C LEU A 55 -18.70 15.62 34.05
N SER A 56 -19.69 15.97 33.28
CA SER A 56 -19.51 16.58 31.97
C SER A 56 -18.84 17.95 32.09
N GLY A 57 -17.53 18.02 31.84
CA GLY A 57 -16.73 19.24 31.92
C GLY A 57 -15.54 19.17 32.89
N ASP A 58 -15.30 18.07 33.57
CA ASP A 58 -14.09 17.88 34.38
C ASP A 58 -12.89 17.64 33.44
N PRO A 59 -11.89 18.55 33.40
CA PRO A 59 -10.70 18.38 32.58
C PRO A 59 -9.87 17.13 32.91
N SER A 60 -10.01 16.60 34.15
CA SER A 60 -9.28 15.40 34.58
C SER A 60 -9.79 14.12 33.93
N LEU A 61 -11.01 14.15 33.38
CA LEU A 61 -11.63 13.04 32.64
C LEU A 61 -11.39 13.11 31.13
N GLN A 62 -10.70 14.14 30.65
CA GLN A 62 -10.29 14.22 29.25
C GLN A 62 -9.15 13.22 29.02
N SER A 63 -9.49 12.12 28.35
CA SER A 63 -8.50 11.11 27.95
C SER A 63 -7.47 11.78 27.05
N SER A 64 -6.21 11.81 27.50
CA SER A 64 -5.11 12.32 26.69
C SER A 64 -4.72 11.27 25.64
N ILE A 65 -4.44 11.73 24.43
CA ILE A 65 -3.88 10.86 23.39
C ILE A 65 -2.39 10.67 23.72
N SER A 66 -1.98 9.41 23.84
CA SER A 66 -0.58 9.05 24.10
C SER A 66 0.28 9.28 22.87
N HIS A 67 1.37 10.03 23.02
CA HIS A 67 2.31 10.22 21.91
C HIS A 67 3.06 8.92 21.57
N ARG A 68 2.96 8.52 20.31
CA ARG A 68 3.61 7.32 19.76
C ARG A 68 4.22 7.61 18.40
N GLN A 69 5.27 6.87 18.10
CA GLN A 69 5.80 6.86 16.73
C GLN A 69 4.78 6.19 15.81
N GLU A 70 4.59 6.82 14.63
CA GLU A 70 3.70 6.29 13.59
C GLU A 70 4.15 4.90 13.13
N TYR A 71 3.18 4.09 12.70
CA TYR A 71 3.46 2.80 12.08
C TYR A 71 4.40 2.94 10.88
N PRO A 72 5.33 1.99 10.70
CA PRO A 72 6.13 1.93 9.48
C PRO A 72 5.26 1.99 8.23
N LEU A 73 5.77 2.60 7.15
CA LEU A 73 5.03 2.71 5.88
C LEU A 73 4.52 1.35 5.40
N THR A 74 5.33 0.30 5.53
CA THR A 74 4.94 -1.08 5.18
C THR A 74 3.68 -1.56 5.90
N THR A 75 3.58 -1.27 7.20
CA THR A 75 2.40 -1.63 8.01
C THR A 75 1.17 -0.85 7.58
N ARG A 76 1.31 0.45 7.34
CA ARG A 76 0.21 1.30 6.86
C ARG A 76 -0.31 0.82 5.51
N LEU A 77 0.59 0.58 4.56
CA LEU A 77 0.25 0.07 3.23
C LEU A 77 -0.43 -1.30 3.28
N ALA A 78 0.05 -2.20 4.15
CA ALA A 78 -0.57 -3.51 4.33
C ALA A 78 -2.01 -3.38 4.83
N LYS A 79 -2.25 -2.51 5.81
CA LYS A 79 -3.59 -2.26 6.36
C LYS A 79 -4.52 -1.56 5.36
N GLU A 80 -4.04 -0.58 4.63
CA GLU A 80 -4.79 0.06 3.55
C GLU A 80 -5.20 -0.95 2.48
N ASN A 81 -4.28 -1.78 2.03
CA ASN A 81 -4.58 -2.80 1.02
C ASN A 81 -5.54 -3.88 1.54
N GLU A 82 -5.40 -4.29 2.80
CA GLU A 82 -6.33 -5.23 3.45
C GLU A 82 -7.77 -4.70 3.48
N LEU A 83 -7.92 -3.42 3.85
CA LEU A 83 -9.23 -2.79 4.09
C LEU A 83 -9.87 -2.21 2.82
N LEU A 84 -9.06 -1.60 1.95
CA LEU A 84 -9.53 -0.82 0.80
C LEU A 84 -9.19 -1.45 -0.55
N GLY A 85 -8.26 -2.39 -0.58
CA GLY A 85 -7.73 -2.95 -1.83
C GLY A 85 -6.81 -2.00 -2.61
N VAL A 86 -6.45 -0.85 -2.03
CA VAL A 86 -5.59 0.19 -2.63
C VAL A 86 -4.59 0.73 -1.59
N TYR A 87 -3.55 1.42 -2.08
CA TYR A 87 -2.53 2.07 -1.25
C TYR A 87 -2.77 3.58 -1.27
N LEU A 88 -2.92 4.22 -0.12
CA LEU A 88 -3.17 5.66 0.02
C LEU A 88 -1.94 6.40 0.57
N SER A 89 -1.26 5.84 1.56
CA SER A 89 -0.11 6.49 2.21
C SER A 89 1.15 6.56 1.34
N GLY A 90 1.18 5.86 0.21
CA GLY A 90 2.31 5.82 -0.70
C GLY A 90 2.29 4.58 -1.59
N HIS A 91 3.37 4.38 -2.33
CA HIS A 91 3.54 3.20 -3.17
C HIS A 91 4.45 2.17 -2.47
N PRO A 92 4.20 0.83 -2.58
CA PRO A 92 5.05 -0.19 -1.96
C PRO A 92 6.54 -0.10 -2.32
N VAL A 93 6.86 0.41 -3.51
CA VAL A 93 8.25 0.61 -3.97
C VAL A 93 8.95 1.76 -3.25
N SER A 94 8.23 2.70 -2.65
CA SER A 94 8.81 3.91 -2.01
C SER A 94 9.86 3.60 -0.95
N GLN A 95 9.72 2.50 -0.25
CA GLN A 95 10.69 2.05 0.76
C GLN A 95 12.05 1.64 0.18
N TYR A 96 12.12 1.36 -1.13
CA TYR A 96 13.33 0.90 -1.83
C TYR A 96 14.09 2.01 -2.57
N ARG A 97 13.80 3.29 -2.29
CA ARG A 97 14.47 4.44 -2.96
C ARG A 97 15.99 4.40 -2.87
N GLN A 98 16.54 3.99 -1.73
CA GLN A 98 17.99 3.85 -1.57
C GLN A 98 18.56 2.74 -2.46
N LEU A 99 17.86 1.61 -2.55
CA LEU A 99 18.22 0.53 -3.46
C LEU A 99 18.13 0.97 -4.92
N ALA A 100 17.04 1.66 -5.28
CA ALA A 100 16.86 2.21 -6.62
C ALA A 100 18.02 3.12 -7.03
N SER A 101 18.45 4.00 -6.14
CA SER A 101 19.60 4.87 -6.37
C SER A 101 20.91 4.07 -6.57
N ARG A 102 21.18 3.07 -5.74
CA ARG A 102 22.37 2.20 -5.87
C ARG A 102 22.39 1.41 -7.17
N LEU A 103 21.23 0.89 -7.60
CA LEU A 103 21.08 0.13 -8.84
C LEU A 103 20.94 1.03 -10.07
N ARG A 104 20.88 2.35 -9.91
CA ARG A 104 20.52 3.31 -10.96
C ARG A 104 19.22 2.91 -11.66
N ALA A 105 18.26 2.43 -10.87
CA ALA A 105 16.97 2.03 -11.40
C ALA A 105 16.23 3.25 -11.95
N GLY A 106 15.64 3.08 -13.14
CA GLY A 106 14.79 4.07 -13.78
C GLY A 106 13.41 4.13 -13.15
N ARG A 107 12.61 5.11 -13.58
CA ARG A 107 11.20 5.24 -13.25
C ARG A 107 10.36 4.90 -14.48
N VAL A 108 9.19 4.33 -14.26
CA VAL A 108 8.29 3.96 -15.36
C VAL A 108 7.93 5.17 -16.23
N ALA A 109 7.67 6.34 -15.62
CA ALA A 109 7.33 7.55 -16.36
C ALA A 109 8.45 8.09 -17.27
N ASP A 110 9.71 7.74 -17.02
CA ASP A 110 10.87 8.25 -17.74
C ASP A 110 11.37 7.30 -18.84
N LEU A 111 10.67 6.16 -19.03
CA LEU A 111 11.06 5.14 -20.00
C LEU A 111 10.91 5.63 -21.45
N ARG A 112 11.87 5.21 -22.26
CA ARG A 112 11.90 5.46 -23.72
C ARG A 112 12.00 4.13 -24.46
N PRO A 113 11.52 4.05 -25.71
CA PRO A 113 11.67 2.85 -26.52
C PRO A 113 13.14 2.46 -26.76
N ASN A 114 13.38 1.16 -26.90
CA ASN A 114 14.68 0.59 -27.29
C ASN A 114 15.86 0.87 -26.33
N GLN A 115 15.60 1.11 -25.05
CA GLN A 115 16.65 1.25 -24.05
C GLN A 115 16.72 0.03 -23.11
N ARG A 116 17.93 -0.27 -22.60
CA ARG A 116 18.10 -1.23 -21.52
C ARG A 116 17.86 -0.52 -20.18
N VAL A 117 17.02 -1.11 -19.34
CA VAL A 117 16.60 -0.51 -18.06
C VAL A 117 16.65 -1.51 -16.94
N THR A 118 16.90 -0.99 -15.74
CA THR A 118 16.67 -1.70 -14.48
C THR A 118 15.57 -0.95 -13.75
N LEU A 119 14.56 -1.65 -13.26
CA LEU A 119 13.39 -1.11 -12.58
C LEU A 119 13.15 -1.86 -11.28
N ILE A 120 12.56 -1.18 -10.30
CA ILE A 120 11.99 -1.82 -9.12
C ILE A 120 10.48 -1.69 -9.25
N LEU A 121 9.78 -2.81 -9.41
CA LEU A 121 8.35 -2.83 -9.64
C LEU A 121 7.63 -3.64 -8.57
N PHE A 122 6.50 -3.13 -8.13
CA PHE A 122 5.50 -3.88 -7.40
C PHE A 122 4.62 -4.64 -8.39
N ILE A 123 4.47 -5.94 -8.19
CA ILE A 123 3.75 -6.83 -9.11
C ILE A 123 2.26 -6.82 -8.77
N ASN A 124 1.48 -6.17 -9.61
CA ASN A 124 0.03 -6.06 -9.47
C ASN A 124 -0.70 -7.31 -9.97
N ARG A 125 -0.20 -7.89 -11.07
CA ARG A 125 -0.83 -9.03 -11.72
C ARG A 125 0.19 -9.87 -12.46
N VAL A 126 0.00 -11.19 -12.43
CA VAL A 126 0.74 -12.17 -13.24
C VAL A 126 -0.27 -12.99 -14.03
N LYS A 127 -0.05 -13.11 -15.34
CA LYS A 127 -0.84 -13.96 -16.24
C LYS A 127 0.10 -14.91 -16.97
N VAL A 128 0.05 -16.17 -16.62
CA VAL A 128 0.81 -17.23 -17.31
C VAL A 128 0.01 -17.70 -18.52
N ILE A 129 0.70 -17.83 -19.64
CA ILE A 129 0.15 -18.38 -20.89
C ILE A 129 1.16 -19.36 -21.50
N HIS A 130 0.75 -20.10 -22.52
CA HIS A 130 1.63 -20.96 -23.30
C HIS A 130 1.82 -20.38 -24.70
N THR A 131 3.06 -20.45 -25.19
CA THR A 131 3.39 -20.03 -26.56
C THR A 131 2.64 -20.89 -27.58
N LYS A 132 2.24 -20.27 -28.69
CA LYS A 132 1.51 -21.00 -29.76
C LYS A 132 2.38 -22.02 -30.49
N LYS A 133 3.69 -21.79 -30.57
CA LYS A 133 4.61 -22.59 -31.39
C LYS A 133 5.06 -23.88 -30.70
N ASP A 134 5.45 -23.80 -29.45
CA ASP A 134 6.13 -24.89 -28.72
C ASP A 134 5.51 -25.17 -27.35
N HIS A 135 4.34 -24.59 -27.09
CA HIS A 135 3.55 -24.75 -25.86
C HIS A 135 4.34 -24.54 -24.56
N ARG A 136 5.43 -23.77 -24.59
CA ARG A 136 6.21 -23.43 -23.40
C ARG A 136 5.54 -22.32 -22.61
N PRO A 137 5.57 -22.39 -21.28
CA PRO A 137 4.99 -21.37 -20.43
C PRO A 137 5.78 -20.06 -20.51
N MET A 138 5.08 -18.94 -20.50
CA MET A 138 5.60 -17.59 -20.39
C MET A 138 4.63 -16.74 -19.56
N ALA A 139 5.07 -15.58 -19.08
CA ALA A 139 4.20 -14.71 -18.29
C ALA A 139 4.11 -13.29 -18.87
N PHE A 140 2.91 -12.72 -18.73
CA PHE A 140 2.70 -11.28 -18.79
C PHE A 140 2.50 -10.78 -17.37
N ILE A 141 3.27 -9.77 -16.99
CA ILE A 141 3.23 -9.16 -15.68
C ILE A 141 2.78 -7.72 -15.85
N SER A 142 1.83 -7.27 -15.05
CA SER A 142 1.57 -5.85 -14.86
C SER A 142 2.20 -5.44 -13.55
N GLY A 143 3.16 -4.55 -13.61
CA GLY A 143 3.87 -3.99 -12.47
C GLY A 143 3.71 -2.49 -12.39
N SER A 144 4.03 -1.92 -11.24
CA SER A 144 3.99 -0.48 -11.02
C SER A 144 5.15 0.00 -10.17
N ASP A 145 5.50 1.26 -10.36
CA ASP A 145 6.26 2.05 -9.40
C ASP A 145 5.45 3.29 -8.99
N GLU A 146 6.07 4.22 -8.25
CA GLU A 146 5.44 5.48 -7.84
C GLU A 146 5.00 6.36 -9.01
N SER A 147 5.51 6.12 -10.21
CA SER A 147 5.33 6.99 -11.37
C SER A 147 4.37 6.44 -12.42
N GLY A 148 4.05 5.14 -12.37
CA GLY A 148 3.13 4.56 -13.34
C GLY A 148 3.04 3.05 -13.35
N LEU A 149 2.24 2.54 -14.29
CA LEU A 149 2.05 1.13 -14.59
C LEU A 149 2.89 0.73 -15.81
N LEU A 150 3.39 -0.50 -15.82
CA LEU A 150 4.19 -1.04 -16.89
C LEU A 150 3.89 -2.52 -17.09
N ASP A 151 3.76 -2.92 -18.35
CA ASP A 151 3.69 -4.32 -18.71
C ASP A 151 5.09 -4.90 -18.93
N VAL A 152 5.31 -6.11 -18.43
CA VAL A 152 6.55 -6.87 -18.57
C VAL A 152 6.24 -8.22 -19.19
N THR A 153 6.94 -8.55 -20.27
CA THR A 153 6.84 -9.84 -20.92
C THR A 153 8.02 -10.73 -20.52
N VAL A 154 7.72 -11.83 -19.84
CA VAL A 154 8.71 -12.82 -19.42
C VAL A 154 8.64 -14.02 -20.35
N PHE A 155 9.61 -14.14 -21.22
CA PHE A 155 9.69 -15.22 -22.19
C PHE A 155 9.98 -16.58 -21.55
N PRO A 156 9.74 -17.71 -22.25
CA PRO A 156 9.81 -19.04 -21.65
C PRO A 156 11.11 -19.40 -20.94
N GLN A 157 12.25 -18.92 -21.46
CA GLN A 157 13.55 -19.19 -20.86
C GLN A 157 13.68 -18.50 -19.49
N GLN A 158 13.31 -17.22 -19.40
CA GLN A 158 13.32 -16.46 -18.17
C GLN A 158 12.22 -16.96 -17.20
N TYR A 159 11.06 -17.28 -17.75
CA TYR A 159 9.97 -17.83 -16.93
C TYR A 159 10.39 -19.10 -16.21
N GLN A 160 11.01 -20.05 -16.90
CA GLN A 160 11.50 -21.28 -16.31
C GLN A 160 12.50 -21.04 -15.16
N GLN A 161 13.32 -19.99 -15.29
CA GLN A 161 14.34 -19.65 -14.30
C GLN A 161 13.75 -18.92 -13.07
N PHE A 162 12.75 -18.07 -13.26
CA PHE A 162 12.27 -17.13 -12.24
C PHE A 162 10.82 -17.33 -11.83
N GLN A 163 10.13 -18.38 -12.28
CA GLN A 163 8.69 -18.59 -12.04
C GLN A 163 8.28 -18.50 -10.58
N GLU A 164 9.13 -18.95 -9.65
CA GLU A 164 8.87 -18.92 -8.21
C GLU A 164 8.87 -17.49 -7.62
N LEU A 165 9.48 -16.55 -8.30
CA LEU A 165 9.52 -15.14 -7.90
C LEU A 165 8.35 -14.33 -8.48
N LEU A 166 7.67 -14.86 -9.51
CA LEU A 166 6.64 -14.15 -10.25
C LEU A 166 5.28 -14.30 -9.59
N GLU A 167 5.12 -13.69 -8.42
CA GLU A 167 3.89 -13.71 -7.66
C GLU A 167 3.30 -12.30 -7.52
N ARG A 168 1.98 -12.24 -7.36
CA ARG A 168 1.27 -10.98 -7.06
C ARG A 168 1.71 -10.45 -5.69
N ASN A 169 1.75 -9.13 -5.55
CA ASN A 169 2.13 -8.39 -4.35
C ASN A 169 3.62 -8.52 -3.97
N GLN A 170 4.45 -9.06 -4.83
CA GLN A 170 5.91 -9.05 -4.68
C GLN A 170 6.52 -7.76 -5.23
N ILE A 171 7.71 -7.42 -4.73
CA ILE A 171 8.53 -6.33 -5.27
C ILE A 171 9.75 -6.96 -5.90
N LEU A 172 9.93 -6.72 -7.18
CA LEU A 172 11.01 -7.30 -7.95
C LEU A 172 11.92 -6.23 -8.57
N VAL A 173 13.21 -6.54 -8.64
CA VAL A 173 14.16 -5.82 -9.49
C VAL A 173 14.16 -6.51 -10.85
N ILE A 174 13.76 -5.77 -11.88
CA ILE A 174 13.64 -6.27 -13.24
C ILE A 174 14.63 -5.54 -14.13
N THR A 175 15.40 -6.29 -14.89
CA THR A 175 16.29 -5.74 -15.93
C THR A 175 15.89 -6.30 -17.27
N GLY A 176 15.66 -5.42 -18.24
CA GLY A 176 15.21 -5.82 -19.57
C GLY A 176 15.40 -4.70 -20.59
N LYS A 177 14.84 -4.90 -21.76
CA LYS A 177 14.81 -3.91 -22.83
C LYS A 177 13.38 -3.37 -22.99
N THR A 178 13.27 -2.07 -23.13
CA THR A 178 11.97 -1.45 -23.44
C THR A 178 11.65 -1.61 -24.92
N GLU A 179 10.42 -2.00 -25.21
CA GLU A 179 9.90 -2.10 -26.57
C GLU A 179 8.53 -1.44 -26.64
N GLU A 180 8.22 -0.87 -27.79
CA GLU A 180 6.90 -0.33 -28.05
C GLU A 180 6.01 -1.42 -28.64
N ARG A 181 4.88 -1.66 -28.01
CA ARG A 181 3.88 -2.62 -28.47
C ARG A 181 2.72 -1.88 -29.10
N ALA A 182 2.46 -2.19 -30.39
CA ALA A 182 1.36 -1.56 -31.13
C ALA A 182 0.03 -1.64 -30.37
N GLY A 183 -0.57 -0.49 -30.08
CA GLY A 183 -1.85 -0.38 -29.34
C GLY A 183 -1.78 -0.58 -27.83
N HIS A 184 -0.61 -0.86 -27.24
CA HIS A 184 -0.46 -1.13 -25.80
C HIS A 184 0.61 -0.28 -25.10
N GLY A 185 1.32 0.60 -25.84
CA GLY A 185 2.36 1.44 -25.26
C GLY A 185 3.69 0.72 -25.03
N LEU A 186 4.49 1.22 -24.08
CA LEU A 186 5.79 0.65 -23.73
C LEU A 186 5.63 -0.61 -22.86
N GLN A 187 6.47 -1.59 -23.14
CA GLN A 187 6.66 -2.78 -22.31
C GLN A 187 8.16 -3.04 -22.08
N VAL A 188 8.49 -3.87 -21.10
CA VAL A 188 9.83 -4.43 -20.90
C VAL A 188 9.83 -5.91 -21.27
N VAL A 189 10.89 -6.32 -21.95
CA VAL A 189 11.14 -7.72 -22.35
C VAL A 189 12.50 -8.17 -21.89
#